data_def8bccd0d8711917e5e94eb831ea57d
#
_entry.id   def8bccd0d8711917e5e94eb831ea57d
#
_cell.length_a   1.000
_cell.length_b   1.000
_cell.length_c   1.000
_cell.angle_alpha   90.00
_cell.angle_beta   90.00
_cell.angle_gamma   90.00
#
_symmetry.space_group_name_H-M   'P 1'
#
loop_
_entity.id
_entity.type
_entity.pdbx_description
1 polymer ?
#
loop_
_entity_poly.entity_id
_entity_poly.type
_entity_poly.pdbx_seq_one_letter_code
_entity_poly.pdbx_strand_id
1 'polypeptide(L)'
;MTYCIGYWLEKGLVLASDSRTNAGVDYISSYSKMHIFQPAPDRLFVLLAAGSLATTQAVINWIRRDLDRPADLDNGAGKDLRHCDYLFEAAAYIGRVSLAVQKESESGMRQGNTNVGASFILGGQIGVEPHGLYLIYPQGNAIMATRETPFLQIGESKYGKPPFDNVGHTNLSLEDAARLCLISEVITQRSNLTVGPPFELVVIPAGSLSIAHQLKIEADDPDLLAMRDIWSETQREALYRLPRLPWERGEAS
;
A
#
# COMPACT_ATOMS: atom_id res chain seq x y z
N MET A 1 0.96 2.56 14.02
CA MET A 1 1.63 2.77 12.73
C MET A 1 1.03 1.86 11.69
N THR A 2 1.42 1.96 10.46
CA THR A 2 0.83 1.25 9.31
C THR A 2 1.97 0.85 8.40
N TYR A 3 1.81 -0.25 7.68
CA TYR A 3 2.64 -0.53 6.53
C TYR A 3 1.75 -0.94 5.36
N CYS A 4 1.93 -0.30 4.22
CA CYS A 4 1.27 -0.67 2.98
C CYS A 4 2.28 -0.62 1.83
N ILE A 5 2.12 -1.52 0.89
CA ILE A 5 2.95 -1.68 -0.29
C ILE A 5 2.11 -1.86 -1.54
N GLY A 6 2.45 -1.15 -2.61
CA GLY A 6 1.99 -1.44 -3.96
C GLY A 6 3.18 -1.79 -4.83
N TYR A 7 3.04 -2.82 -5.65
CA TYR A 7 4.06 -3.29 -6.57
C TYR A 7 3.53 -3.29 -8.00
N TRP A 8 4.19 -2.53 -8.85
CA TRP A 8 3.93 -2.46 -10.28
C TRP A 8 4.80 -3.48 -11.00
N LEU A 9 4.19 -4.33 -11.81
CA LEU A 9 4.83 -5.36 -12.61
C LEU A 9 4.35 -5.26 -14.05
N GLU A 10 5.11 -5.75 -15.01
CA GLU A 10 4.66 -5.79 -16.40
C GLU A 10 3.37 -6.61 -16.56
N LYS A 11 3.16 -7.61 -15.71
CA LYS A 11 2.01 -8.51 -15.72
C LYS A 11 0.81 -8.01 -14.91
N GLY A 12 0.93 -6.87 -14.21
CA GLY A 12 -0.16 -6.32 -13.38
C GLY A 12 0.31 -5.67 -12.10
N LEU A 13 -0.58 -5.63 -11.12
CA LEU A 13 -0.34 -5.01 -9.81
C LEU A 13 -0.54 -6.02 -8.69
N VAL A 14 0.29 -5.89 -7.65
CA VAL A 14 0.08 -6.53 -6.35
C VAL A 14 0.06 -5.43 -5.29
N LEU A 15 -0.98 -5.41 -4.45
CA LEU A 15 -1.07 -4.47 -3.34
C LEU A 15 -1.30 -5.24 -2.04
N ALA A 16 -0.60 -4.85 -0.98
CA ALA A 16 -0.77 -5.44 0.34
C ALA A 16 -0.77 -4.37 1.43
N SER A 17 -1.42 -4.68 2.55
CA SER A 17 -1.45 -3.83 3.73
C SER A 17 -1.59 -4.65 5.00
N ASP A 18 -1.07 -4.13 6.10
CA ASP A 18 -1.48 -4.53 7.43
C ASP A 18 -2.87 -3.96 7.77
N SER A 19 -3.49 -4.46 8.83
CA SER A 19 -4.76 -3.91 9.33
C SER A 19 -4.71 -3.49 10.79
N ARG A 20 -3.59 -3.73 11.48
CA ARG A 20 -3.46 -3.37 12.89
C ARG A 20 -3.49 -1.85 13.08
N THR A 21 -4.26 -1.42 14.06
CA THR A 21 -4.36 -0.01 14.46
C THR A 21 -4.22 0.09 15.97
N ASN A 22 -3.31 0.94 16.42
CA ASN A 22 -3.07 1.20 17.85
C ASN A 22 -3.49 2.63 18.19
N ALA A 23 -4.42 2.77 19.10
CA ALA A 23 -4.84 4.05 19.68
C ALA A 23 -4.29 4.23 21.11
N GLY A 24 -3.14 3.62 21.42
CA GLY A 24 -2.49 3.57 22.74
C GLY A 24 -1.99 2.17 23.03
N VAL A 25 -1.35 1.97 24.22
CA VAL A 25 -0.69 0.70 24.56
C VAL A 25 -1.70 -0.45 24.67
N ASP A 26 -2.94 -0.16 25.10
CA ASP A 26 -3.97 -1.17 25.38
C ASP A 26 -5.12 -1.20 24.37
N TYR A 27 -5.10 -0.35 23.33
CA TYR A 27 -6.15 -0.26 22.32
C TYR A 27 -5.65 -0.75 20.96
N ILE A 28 -5.61 -2.09 20.80
CA ILE A 28 -5.34 -2.72 19.50
C ILE A 28 -6.68 -3.04 18.86
N SER A 29 -6.89 -2.53 17.66
CA SER A 29 -8.04 -2.84 16.82
C SER A 29 -7.60 -3.09 15.38
N SER A 30 -8.46 -3.75 14.60
CA SER A 30 -8.20 -3.99 13.19
C SER A 30 -9.11 -3.11 12.34
N TYR A 31 -8.50 -2.32 11.45
CA TYR A 31 -9.20 -1.55 10.44
C TYR A 31 -8.57 -1.85 9.07
N SER A 32 -9.38 -2.19 8.09
CA SER A 32 -8.91 -2.32 6.72
C SER A 32 -8.30 -1.00 6.27
N LYS A 33 -7.12 -1.10 5.68
CA LYS A 33 -6.38 0.01 5.06
C LYS A 33 -6.43 -0.08 3.54
N MET A 34 -7.09 -1.12 3.03
CA MET A 34 -7.28 -1.39 1.61
C MET A 34 -8.75 -1.16 1.24
N HIS A 35 -8.98 -0.33 0.24
CA HIS A 35 -10.30 0.03 -0.24
C HIS A 35 -10.38 -0.15 -1.75
N ILE A 36 -11.39 -0.87 -2.21
CA ILE A 36 -11.59 -1.21 -3.62
C ILE A 36 -12.77 -0.41 -4.13
N PHE A 37 -12.59 0.23 -5.29
CA PHE A 37 -13.61 0.98 -6.00
C PHE A 37 -13.69 0.51 -7.45
N GLN A 38 -14.88 0.09 -7.87
CA GLN A 38 -15.17 -0.26 -9.24
C GLN A 38 -16.46 0.45 -9.68
N PRO A 39 -16.39 1.78 -9.89
CA PRO A 39 -17.57 2.59 -10.16
C PRO A 39 -18.19 2.35 -11.54
N ALA A 40 -17.46 1.68 -12.45
CA ALA A 40 -17.93 1.23 -13.76
C ALA A 40 -17.15 0.00 -14.21
N PRO A 41 -17.66 -0.80 -15.16
CA PRO A 41 -16.99 -2.02 -15.64
C PRO A 41 -15.63 -1.78 -16.28
N ASP A 42 -15.40 -0.56 -16.79
CA ASP A 42 -14.19 -0.15 -17.50
C ASP A 42 -13.10 0.41 -16.59
N ARG A 43 -13.27 0.40 -15.26
CA ARG A 43 -12.30 0.98 -14.34
C ARG A 43 -12.26 0.28 -12.99
N LEU A 44 -11.06 0.06 -12.47
CA LEU A 44 -10.79 -0.55 -11.18
C LEU A 44 -9.73 0.26 -10.44
N PHE A 45 -10.01 0.56 -9.18
CA PHE A 45 -9.10 1.27 -8.29
C PHE A 45 -8.96 0.53 -6.96
N VAL A 46 -7.73 0.38 -6.50
CA VAL A 46 -7.41 -0.09 -5.14
C VAL A 46 -6.63 1.01 -4.44
N LEU A 47 -7.13 1.46 -3.31
CA LEU A 47 -6.57 2.53 -2.52
C LEU A 47 -6.08 2.00 -1.17
N LEU A 48 -4.79 2.11 -0.90
CA LEU A 48 -4.19 1.85 0.40
C LEU A 48 -4.02 3.17 1.15
N ALA A 49 -4.20 3.15 2.48
CA ALA A 49 -4.22 4.37 3.29
C ALA A 49 -3.33 4.24 4.53
N ALA A 50 -2.53 5.28 4.83
CA ALA A 50 -1.70 5.39 6.03
C ALA A 50 -1.74 6.81 6.60
N GLY A 51 -1.54 6.94 7.91
CA GLY A 51 -1.51 8.21 8.63
C GLY A 51 -2.64 8.33 9.64
N SER A 52 -3.24 9.51 9.79
CA SER A 52 -4.37 9.73 10.69
C SER A 52 -5.58 8.88 10.27
N LEU A 53 -6.04 7.99 11.15
CA LEU A 53 -7.21 7.14 10.87
C LEU A 53 -8.47 7.98 10.62
N ALA A 54 -8.67 9.04 11.39
CA ALA A 54 -9.80 9.94 11.21
C ALA A 54 -9.79 10.58 9.81
N THR A 55 -8.61 11.04 9.36
CA THR A 55 -8.44 11.62 8.03
C THR A 55 -8.65 10.59 6.93
N THR A 56 -8.04 9.41 7.05
CA THR A 56 -8.16 8.35 6.02
C THR A 56 -9.62 7.89 5.89
N GLN A 57 -10.33 7.66 7.00
CA GLN A 57 -11.75 7.31 6.98
C GLN A 57 -12.62 8.41 6.37
N ALA A 58 -12.36 9.68 6.71
CA ALA A 58 -13.08 10.80 6.12
C ALA A 58 -12.86 10.86 4.60
N VAL A 59 -11.64 10.72 4.12
CA VAL A 59 -11.32 10.67 2.68
C VAL A 59 -12.09 9.55 1.97
N ILE A 60 -12.09 8.34 2.53
CA ILE A 60 -12.83 7.21 1.97
C ILE A 60 -14.33 7.49 1.93
N ASN A 61 -14.89 8.07 2.99
CA ASN A 61 -16.31 8.40 3.03
C ASN A 61 -16.66 9.50 2.03
N TRP A 62 -15.79 10.50 1.81
CA TRP A 62 -15.98 11.51 0.77
C TRP A 62 -15.98 10.88 -0.63
N ILE A 63 -15.03 9.99 -0.93
CA ILE A 63 -14.99 9.26 -2.20
C ILE A 63 -16.29 8.47 -2.41
N ARG A 64 -16.72 7.70 -1.40
CA ARG A 64 -17.99 6.94 -1.48
C ARG A 64 -19.18 7.84 -1.73
N ARG A 65 -19.30 8.94 -0.96
CA ARG A 65 -20.36 9.92 -1.14
C ARG A 65 -20.39 10.48 -2.57
N ASP A 66 -19.23 10.80 -3.13
CA ASP A 66 -19.16 11.34 -4.49
C ASP A 66 -19.55 10.27 -5.52
N LEU A 67 -19.21 9.01 -5.29
CA LEU A 67 -19.63 7.89 -6.14
C LEU A 67 -21.15 7.58 -6.03
N ASP A 68 -21.77 7.83 -4.88
CA ASP A 68 -23.21 7.59 -4.66
C ASP A 68 -24.08 8.72 -5.22
N ARG A 69 -23.50 9.88 -5.58
CA ARG A 69 -24.28 11.00 -6.14
C ARG A 69 -24.77 10.67 -7.55
N PRO A 70 -26.01 11.08 -7.90
CA PRO A 70 -26.48 11.03 -9.28
C PRO A 70 -25.56 11.82 -10.20
N ALA A 71 -25.28 11.27 -11.38
CA ALA A 71 -24.37 11.88 -12.36
C ALA A 71 -24.80 13.28 -12.84
N ASP A 72 -26.10 13.59 -12.73
CA ASP A 72 -26.71 14.84 -13.19
C ASP A 72 -26.44 16.05 -12.27
N LEU A 73 -25.83 15.84 -11.10
CA LEU A 73 -25.54 16.87 -10.12
C LEU A 73 -24.05 17.27 -10.12
N ASP A 74 -23.43 17.38 -11.29
CA ASP A 74 -22.07 17.91 -11.40
C ASP A 74 -22.07 19.41 -11.09
N ASN A 75 -21.71 19.74 -9.85
CA ASN A 75 -21.63 21.11 -9.35
C ASN A 75 -20.28 21.79 -9.68
N GLY A 76 -19.57 21.34 -10.69
CA GLY A 76 -18.25 21.87 -11.07
C GLY A 76 -17.12 21.50 -10.09
N ALA A 77 -17.32 20.49 -9.24
CA ALA A 77 -16.34 20.03 -8.24
C ALA A 77 -15.13 19.27 -8.87
N GLY A 78 -15.11 19.16 -10.18
CA GLY A 78 -14.11 18.40 -10.93
C GLY A 78 -14.44 16.90 -11.03
N LYS A 79 -13.67 16.20 -11.89
CA LYS A 79 -13.86 14.76 -12.14
C LYS A 79 -13.65 13.93 -10.88
N ASP A 80 -14.59 13.08 -10.55
CA ASP A 80 -14.45 11.99 -9.55
C ASP A 80 -13.93 10.69 -10.21
N LEU A 81 -13.85 9.58 -9.46
CA LEU A 81 -13.36 8.30 -9.98
C LEU A 81 -14.21 7.72 -11.14
N ARG A 82 -15.49 8.14 -11.28
CA ARG A 82 -16.35 7.73 -12.43
C ARG A 82 -15.95 8.42 -13.71
N HIS A 83 -15.44 9.66 -13.63
CA HIS A 83 -15.30 10.58 -14.74
C HIS A 83 -13.83 10.86 -15.12
N CYS A 84 -12.86 10.29 -14.39
CA CYS A 84 -11.45 10.37 -14.76
C CYS A 84 -11.19 9.60 -16.05
N ASP A 85 -10.47 10.23 -16.98
CA ASP A 85 -10.04 9.59 -18.22
C ASP A 85 -8.70 8.86 -18.04
N TYR A 86 -7.88 9.34 -17.10
CA TYR A 86 -6.53 8.83 -16.82
C TYR A 86 -6.34 8.57 -15.32
N LEU A 87 -5.48 7.61 -15.01
CA LEU A 87 -5.22 7.25 -13.61
C LEU A 87 -4.55 8.38 -12.81
N PHE A 88 -3.76 9.25 -13.45
CA PHE A 88 -3.19 10.43 -12.78
C PHE A 88 -4.28 11.44 -12.34
N GLU A 89 -5.40 11.55 -13.07
CA GLU A 89 -6.53 12.39 -12.67
C GLU A 89 -7.23 11.82 -11.43
N ALA A 90 -7.34 10.48 -11.35
CA ALA A 90 -7.86 9.80 -10.17
C ALA A 90 -6.95 10.06 -8.95
N ALA A 91 -5.62 9.98 -9.12
CA ALA A 91 -4.67 10.32 -8.07
C ALA A 91 -4.78 11.78 -7.63
N ALA A 92 -4.91 12.71 -8.57
CA ALA A 92 -5.11 14.13 -8.30
C ALA A 92 -6.44 14.41 -7.58
N TYR A 93 -7.53 13.71 -7.94
CA TYR A 93 -8.82 13.79 -7.25
C TYR A 93 -8.67 13.37 -5.78
N ILE A 94 -8.08 12.21 -5.51
CA ILE A 94 -7.86 11.72 -4.14
C ILE A 94 -7.00 12.70 -3.35
N GLY A 95 -5.96 13.27 -3.96
CA GLY A 95 -5.12 14.30 -3.36
C GLY A 95 -5.90 15.55 -2.96
N ARG A 96 -6.80 16.04 -3.82
CA ARG A 96 -7.69 17.17 -3.51
C ARG A 96 -8.64 16.87 -2.36
N VAL A 97 -9.27 15.70 -2.37
CA VAL A 97 -10.15 15.25 -1.28
C VAL A 97 -9.38 15.19 0.04
N SER A 98 -8.17 14.60 0.02
CA SER A 98 -7.32 14.51 1.20
C SER A 98 -6.97 15.88 1.77
N LEU A 99 -6.57 16.83 0.93
CA LEU A 99 -6.29 18.21 1.35
C LEU A 99 -7.52 18.92 1.94
N ALA A 100 -8.69 18.73 1.35
CA ALA A 100 -9.94 19.33 1.88
C ALA A 100 -10.25 18.80 3.29
N VAL A 101 -10.18 17.49 3.48
CA VAL A 101 -10.39 16.84 4.79
C VAL A 101 -9.36 17.29 5.82
N GLN A 102 -8.08 17.40 5.46
CA GLN A 102 -7.03 17.87 6.37
C GLN A 102 -7.29 19.30 6.82
N LYS A 103 -7.65 20.22 5.89
CA LYS A 103 -7.97 21.61 6.21
C LYS A 103 -9.18 21.75 7.15
N GLU A 104 -10.23 20.96 6.94
CA GLU A 104 -11.38 20.93 7.84
C GLU A 104 -10.97 20.47 9.25
N SER A 105 -10.15 19.42 9.33
CA SER A 105 -9.67 18.87 10.60
C SER A 105 -8.74 19.84 11.35
N GLU A 106 -7.82 20.52 10.67
CA GLU A 106 -6.93 21.52 11.26
C GLU A 106 -7.69 22.70 11.87
N SER A 107 -8.76 23.14 11.23
CA SER A 107 -9.59 24.25 11.74
C SER A 107 -10.26 23.92 13.07
N GLY A 108 -10.59 22.64 13.32
CA GLY A 108 -11.17 22.16 14.58
C GLY A 108 -10.16 21.86 15.68
N MET A 109 -8.87 21.60 15.33
CA MET A 109 -7.84 21.11 16.24
C MET A 109 -6.82 22.16 16.69
N ARG A 110 -7.11 23.45 16.61
CA ARG A 110 -6.19 24.56 16.99
C ARG A 110 -5.59 24.48 18.41
N GLN A 111 -5.94 23.45 19.20
CA GLN A 111 -5.45 23.26 20.57
C GLN A 111 -4.67 21.94 20.80
N GLY A 112 -4.42 21.11 19.77
CA GLY A 112 -3.71 19.85 19.91
C GLY A 112 -2.64 19.64 18.84
N ASN A 113 -1.47 19.14 19.22
CA ASN A 113 -0.36 18.78 18.32
C ASN A 113 -0.65 17.44 17.60
N THR A 114 -1.86 17.28 17.03
CA THR A 114 -2.31 16.04 16.39
C THR A 114 -1.99 16.08 14.90
N ASN A 115 -1.18 15.12 14.43
CA ASN A 115 -0.88 14.98 13.01
C ASN A 115 -2.13 14.52 12.26
N VAL A 116 -2.64 15.36 11.36
CA VAL A 116 -3.80 15.08 10.48
C VAL A 116 -3.38 14.53 9.12
N GLY A 117 -2.09 14.42 8.85
CA GLY A 117 -1.56 13.98 7.57
C GLY A 117 -1.96 12.54 7.23
N ALA A 118 -2.26 12.31 5.96
CA ALA A 118 -2.53 11.00 5.39
C ALA A 118 -1.82 10.85 4.05
N SER A 119 -1.30 9.65 3.79
CA SER A 119 -0.71 9.24 2.51
C SER A 119 -1.50 8.08 1.94
N PHE A 120 -1.53 7.97 0.62
CA PHE A 120 -2.26 6.90 -0.05
C PHE A 120 -1.41 6.28 -1.16
N ILE A 121 -1.66 5.00 -1.44
CA ILE A 121 -1.22 4.35 -2.67
C ILE A 121 -2.46 4.02 -3.48
N LEU A 122 -2.51 4.51 -4.72
CA LEU A 122 -3.55 4.20 -5.69
C LEU A 122 -2.98 3.26 -6.74
N GLY A 123 -3.50 2.04 -6.81
CA GLY A 123 -3.27 1.12 -7.92
C GLY A 123 -4.55 0.94 -8.73
N GLY A 124 -4.43 0.77 -10.04
CA GLY A 124 -5.62 0.55 -10.84
C GLY A 124 -5.41 0.66 -12.35
N GLN A 125 -6.54 0.66 -13.05
CA GLN A 125 -6.60 0.78 -14.51
C GLN A 125 -7.92 1.39 -14.95
N ILE A 126 -7.90 2.14 -16.04
CA ILE A 126 -9.07 2.74 -16.71
C ILE A 126 -9.06 2.33 -18.17
N GLY A 127 -10.12 1.66 -18.61
CA GLY A 127 -10.31 1.27 -20.02
C GLY A 127 -9.11 0.48 -20.56
N VAL A 128 -8.61 0.95 -21.70
CA VAL A 128 -7.45 0.36 -22.41
C VAL A 128 -6.11 0.98 -21.99
N GLU A 129 -6.13 1.98 -21.11
CA GLU A 129 -4.92 2.58 -20.58
C GLU A 129 -4.10 1.53 -19.80
N PRO A 130 -2.77 1.65 -19.78
CA PRO A 130 -1.94 0.78 -18.96
C PRO A 130 -2.33 0.88 -17.47
N HIS A 131 -2.24 -0.25 -16.77
CA HIS A 131 -2.35 -0.23 -15.31
C HIS A 131 -1.23 0.63 -14.70
N GLY A 132 -1.51 1.29 -13.60
CA GLY A 132 -0.57 2.22 -12.96
C GLY A 132 -0.64 2.15 -11.44
N LEU A 133 0.41 2.69 -10.82
CA LEU A 133 0.55 2.76 -9.38
C LEU A 133 1.04 4.15 -8.99
N TYR A 134 0.35 4.81 -8.06
CA TYR A 134 0.65 6.17 -7.62
C TYR A 134 0.77 6.25 -6.11
N LEU A 135 1.75 7.00 -5.62
CA LEU A 135 1.86 7.43 -4.23
C LEU A 135 1.36 8.88 -4.12
N ILE A 136 0.36 9.09 -3.31
CA ILE A 136 -0.24 10.40 -3.01
C ILE A 136 0.25 10.83 -1.64
N TYR A 137 0.97 11.96 -1.62
CA TYR A 137 1.54 12.53 -0.40
C TYR A 137 0.51 13.30 0.43
N PRO A 138 0.80 13.58 1.72
CA PRO A 138 -0.09 14.40 2.55
C PRO A 138 -0.37 15.79 1.95
N GLN A 139 0.55 16.31 1.13
CA GLN A 139 0.42 17.59 0.41
C GLN A 139 -0.50 17.50 -0.81
N GLY A 140 -1.10 16.34 -1.08
CA GLY A 140 -2.04 16.12 -2.19
C GLY A 140 -1.41 15.92 -3.56
N ASN A 141 -0.09 16.08 -3.70
CA ASN A 141 0.64 15.75 -4.92
C ASN A 141 0.92 14.23 -5.01
N ALA A 142 1.17 13.74 -6.21
CA ALA A 142 1.42 12.33 -6.43
C ALA A 142 2.66 12.08 -7.29
N ILE A 143 3.30 10.91 -7.08
CA ILE A 143 4.32 10.35 -7.97
C ILE A 143 3.83 9.00 -8.50
N MET A 144 4.30 8.61 -9.67
CA MET A 144 4.00 7.34 -10.32
C MET A 144 5.16 6.37 -10.16
N ALA A 145 4.87 5.08 -9.98
CA ALA A 145 5.86 4.02 -10.08
C ALA A 145 6.39 3.93 -11.52
N THR A 146 7.67 3.59 -11.64
CA THR A 146 8.35 3.39 -12.93
C THR A 146 9.01 2.02 -12.98
N ARG A 147 9.62 1.65 -14.11
CA ARG A 147 10.41 0.41 -14.21
C ARG A 147 11.59 0.39 -13.24
N GLU A 148 12.21 1.54 -13.00
CA GLU A 148 13.35 1.71 -12.10
C GLU A 148 12.92 1.78 -10.64
N THR A 149 11.70 2.20 -10.37
CA THR A 149 11.10 2.28 -9.03
C THR A 149 9.72 1.64 -9.07
N PRO A 150 9.65 0.29 -9.15
CA PRO A 150 8.39 -0.40 -9.43
C PRO A 150 7.51 -0.61 -8.20
N PHE A 151 7.97 -0.31 -7.01
CA PHE A 151 7.17 -0.44 -5.79
C PHE A 151 7.09 0.89 -5.03
N LEU A 152 5.94 1.13 -4.42
CA LEU A 152 5.65 2.31 -3.62
C LEU A 152 5.15 1.86 -2.24
N GLN A 153 5.64 2.53 -1.19
CA GLN A 153 5.37 2.15 0.20
C GLN A 153 4.91 3.38 1.00
N ILE A 154 4.00 3.15 1.94
CA ILE A 154 3.57 4.16 2.92
C ILE A 154 3.59 3.57 4.34
N GLY A 155 3.79 4.44 5.32
CA GLY A 155 3.94 4.04 6.72
C GLY A 155 5.37 3.61 7.05
N GLU A 156 5.55 2.42 7.63
CA GLU A 156 6.85 1.90 8.09
C GLU A 156 7.71 1.30 6.96
N SER A 157 7.91 2.06 5.91
CA SER A 157 8.60 1.61 4.68
C SER A 157 10.04 1.12 4.89
N LYS A 158 10.77 1.67 5.86
CA LYS A 158 12.18 1.33 6.10
C LYS A 158 12.43 -0.15 6.42
N TYR A 159 11.47 -0.83 7.05
CA TYR A 159 11.61 -2.25 7.41
C TYR A 159 11.18 -3.17 6.28
N GLY A 160 10.17 -2.78 5.50
CA GLY A 160 9.64 -3.57 4.40
C GLY A 160 10.39 -3.42 3.08
N LYS A 161 11.26 -2.39 2.94
CA LYS A 161 11.98 -2.09 1.70
C LYS A 161 13.07 -3.11 1.32
N PRO A 162 13.92 -3.62 2.24
CA PRO A 162 15.05 -4.46 1.89
C PRO A 162 14.74 -5.71 1.04
N PRO A 163 13.65 -6.46 1.23
CA PRO A 163 13.31 -7.56 0.35
C PRO A 163 13.14 -7.13 -1.11
N PHE A 164 12.52 -5.99 -1.35
CA PHE A 164 12.31 -5.48 -2.71
C PHE A 164 13.60 -5.00 -3.35
N ASP A 165 14.47 -4.33 -2.61
CA ASP A 165 15.78 -3.90 -3.10
C ASP A 165 16.68 -5.09 -3.48
N ASN A 166 16.54 -6.22 -2.79
CA ASN A 166 17.41 -7.39 -3.01
C ASN A 166 16.91 -8.33 -4.12
N VAL A 167 15.61 -8.56 -4.20
CA VAL A 167 15.06 -9.57 -5.12
C VAL A 167 13.92 -9.06 -5.99
N GLY A 168 13.46 -7.83 -5.77
CA GLY A 168 12.35 -7.24 -6.53
C GLY A 168 12.78 -6.80 -7.93
N HIS A 169 12.01 -7.18 -8.95
CA HIS A 169 12.15 -6.68 -10.31
C HIS A 169 10.81 -6.77 -11.07
N THR A 170 10.64 -5.99 -12.12
CA THR A 170 9.34 -5.83 -12.84
C THR A 170 8.86 -7.08 -13.57
N ASN A 171 9.72 -8.07 -13.79
CA ASN A 171 9.41 -9.30 -14.51
C ASN A 171 9.04 -10.48 -13.60
N LEU A 172 8.93 -10.26 -12.27
CA LEU A 172 8.41 -11.30 -11.38
C LEU A 172 7.03 -11.77 -11.83
N SER A 173 6.69 -13.03 -11.51
CA SER A 173 5.31 -13.49 -11.59
C SER A 173 4.45 -12.73 -10.56
N LEU A 174 3.14 -12.65 -10.80
CA LEU A 174 2.23 -12.04 -9.83
C LEU A 174 2.24 -12.80 -8.50
N GLU A 175 2.39 -14.12 -8.57
CA GLU A 175 2.49 -15.01 -7.41
C GLU A 175 3.76 -14.76 -6.58
N ASP A 176 4.92 -14.60 -7.24
CA ASP A 176 6.17 -14.30 -6.54
C ASP A 176 6.15 -12.90 -5.95
N ALA A 177 5.58 -11.94 -6.66
CA ALA A 177 5.38 -10.59 -6.16
C ALA A 177 4.44 -10.57 -4.94
N ALA A 178 3.37 -11.37 -4.95
CA ALA A 178 2.46 -11.52 -3.81
C ALA A 178 3.19 -12.08 -2.58
N ARG A 179 4.00 -13.14 -2.75
CA ARG A 179 4.84 -13.69 -1.68
C ARG A 179 5.82 -12.66 -1.14
N LEU A 180 6.44 -11.87 -2.04
CA LEU A 180 7.39 -10.84 -1.64
C LEU A 180 6.71 -9.72 -0.85
N CYS A 181 5.51 -9.29 -1.23
CA CYS A 181 4.70 -8.35 -0.47
C CYS A 181 4.38 -8.89 0.93
N LEU A 182 3.94 -10.15 1.06
CA LEU A 182 3.64 -10.76 2.36
C LEU A 182 4.89 -10.90 3.24
N ILE A 183 6.03 -11.30 2.68
CA ILE A 183 7.30 -11.34 3.42
C ILE A 183 7.68 -9.96 3.92
N SER A 184 7.49 -8.92 3.12
CA SER A 184 7.75 -7.54 3.52
C SER A 184 6.87 -7.10 4.71
N GLU A 185 5.58 -7.47 4.71
CA GLU A 185 4.67 -7.25 5.84
C GLU A 185 5.16 -7.97 7.11
N VAL A 186 5.55 -9.24 6.99
CA VAL A 186 6.05 -10.06 8.11
C VAL A 186 7.34 -9.50 8.71
N ILE A 187 8.29 -9.06 7.86
CA ILE A 187 9.54 -8.45 8.31
C ILE A 187 9.25 -7.13 9.03
N THR A 188 8.33 -6.33 8.51
CA THR A 188 7.93 -5.07 9.13
C THR A 188 7.26 -5.31 10.47
N GLN A 189 6.36 -6.28 10.58
CA GLN A 189 5.74 -6.70 11.85
C GLN A 189 6.79 -7.10 12.90
N ARG A 190 7.82 -7.85 12.49
CA ARG A 190 8.88 -8.29 13.40
C ARG A 190 9.69 -7.12 13.98
N SER A 191 9.83 -6.06 13.19
CA SER A 191 10.61 -4.87 13.56
C SER A 191 9.77 -3.78 14.20
N ASN A 192 8.44 -3.79 13.99
CA ASN A 192 7.51 -2.81 14.52
C ASN A 192 6.19 -3.47 14.94
N LEU A 193 5.97 -3.59 16.24
CA LEU A 193 4.80 -4.24 16.85
C LEU A 193 3.46 -3.55 16.51
N THR A 194 3.49 -2.33 16.03
CA THR A 194 2.28 -1.58 15.65
C THR A 194 1.75 -1.94 14.27
N VAL A 195 2.54 -2.67 13.47
CA VAL A 195 2.17 -3.28 12.20
C VAL A 195 1.83 -4.75 12.45
N GLY A 196 0.78 -5.26 11.84
CA GLY A 196 0.46 -6.66 11.98
C GLY A 196 -0.87 -7.09 11.37
N PRO A 197 -1.08 -8.43 11.33
CA PRO A 197 -2.25 -9.03 10.72
C PRO A 197 -3.57 -8.62 11.41
N PRO A 198 -4.70 -8.88 10.73
CA PRO A 198 -4.80 -9.52 9.41
C PRO A 198 -4.06 -8.72 8.33
N PHE A 199 -3.32 -9.42 7.44
CA PHE A 199 -2.78 -8.81 6.24
C PHE A 199 -3.79 -8.93 5.09
N GLU A 200 -3.96 -7.85 4.34
CA GLU A 200 -4.82 -7.83 3.16
C GLU A 200 -3.95 -7.78 1.90
N LEU A 201 -4.32 -8.55 0.89
CA LEU A 201 -3.59 -8.62 -0.38
C LEU A 201 -4.55 -8.72 -1.55
N VAL A 202 -4.27 -7.96 -2.61
CA VAL A 202 -4.96 -8.09 -3.90
C VAL A 202 -3.98 -8.24 -5.04
N VAL A 203 -4.40 -9.01 -6.05
CA VAL A 203 -3.67 -9.24 -7.29
C VAL A 203 -4.56 -8.84 -8.46
N ILE A 204 -4.04 -7.96 -9.33
CA ILE A 204 -4.75 -7.42 -10.50
C ILE A 204 -3.90 -7.70 -11.73
N PRO A 205 -4.29 -8.65 -12.59
CA PRO A 205 -3.58 -8.89 -13.86
C PRO A 205 -3.72 -7.70 -14.80
N ALA A 206 -2.68 -7.41 -15.56
CA ALA A 206 -2.68 -6.35 -16.55
C ALA A 206 -3.84 -6.50 -17.56
N GLY A 207 -4.57 -5.43 -17.82
CA GLY A 207 -5.68 -5.42 -18.78
C GLY A 207 -6.96 -6.13 -18.32
N SER A 208 -6.99 -6.69 -17.09
CA SER A 208 -8.15 -7.49 -16.65
C SER A 208 -9.31 -6.64 -16.14
N LEU A 209 -9.05 -5.43 -15.65
CA LEU A 209 -10.04 -4.56 -14.96
C LEU A 209 -10.79 -5.30 -13.84
N SER A 210 -10.19 -6.34 -13.29
CA SER A 210 -10.77 -7.19 -12.25
C SER A 210 -9.69 -7.68 -11.29
N ILE A 211 -10.11 -7.98 -10.07
CA ILE A 211 -9.25 -8.59 -9.05
C ILE A 211 -9.25 -10.11 -9.28
N ALA A 212 -8.07 -10.68 -9.58
CA ALA A 212 -7.93 -12.12 -9.70
C ALA A 212 -7.91 -12.82 -8.35
N HIS A 213 -7.24 -12.22 -7.37
CA HIS A 213 -7.15 -12.75 -6.01
C HIS A 213 -7.28 -11.62 -5.00
N GLN A 214 -8.10 -11.86 -3.98
CA GLN A 214 -8.25 -11.02 -2.80
C GLN A 214 -8.15 -11.91 -1.57
N LEU A 215 -7.16 -11.65 -0.72
CA LEU A 215 -6.88 -12.45 0.48
C LEU A 215 -6.91 -11.57 1.72
N LYS A 216 -7.38 -12.16 2.81
CA LYS A 216 -7.22 -11.66 4.17
C LYS A 216 -6.58 -12.77 4.98
N ILE A 217 -5.37 -12.54 5.49
CA ILE A 217 -4.47 -13.54 6.03
C ILE A 217 -4.30 -13.25 7.52
N GLU A 218 -4.75 -14.17 8.36
CA GLU A 218 -4.69 -14.07 9.81
C GLU A 218 -3.28 -14.41 10.35
N ALA A 219 -3.05 -14.12 11.62
CA ALA A 219 -1.74 -14.27 12.26
C ALA A 219 -1.25 -15.73 12.33
N ASP A 220 -2.18 -16.68 12.41
CA ASP A 220 -1.95 -18.12 12.54
C ASP A 220 -2.07 -18.88 11.22
N ASP A 221 -2.15 -18.16 10.11
CA ASP A 221 -2.19 -18.75 8.77
C ASP A 221 -0.94 -19.61 8.53
N PRO A 222 -1.10 -20.91 8.20
CA PRO A 222 0.02 -21.84 8.09
C PRO A 222 0.97 -21.52 6.95
N ASP A 223 0.48 -20.98 5.82
CA ASP A 223 1.30 -20.62 4.68
C ASP A 223 2.11 -19.36 4.99
N LEU A 224 1.53 -18.39 5.69
CA LEU A 224 2.23 -17.20 6.16
C LEU A 224 3.37 -17.57 7.13
N LEU A 225 3.09 -18.47 8.07
CA LEU A 225 4.08 -18.96 9.03
C LEU A 225 5.21 -19.71 8.31
N ALA A 226 4.89 -20.58 7.37
CA ALA A 226 5.88 -21.31 6.57
C ALA A 226 6.76 -20.37 5.74
N MET A 227 6.17 -19.38 5.06
CA MET A 227 6.92 -18.36 4.32
C MET A 227 7.89 -17.59 5.23
N ARG A 228 7.45 -17.18 6.40
CA ARG A 228 8.29 -16.50 7.41
C ARG A 228 9.48 -17.36 7.83
N ASP A 229 9.24 -18.63 8.13
CA ASP A 229 10.26 -19.54 8.65
C ASP A 229 11.30 -19.87 7.58
N ILE A 230 10.85 -20.19 6.36
CA ILE A 230 11.73 -20.43 5.20
C ILE A 230 12.60 -19.20 4.92
N TRP A 231 12.01 -18.00 4.89
CA TRP A 231 12.77 -16.78 4.65
C TRP A 231 13.84 -16.53 5.71
N SER A 232 13.47 -16.72 6.98
CA SER A 232 14.39 -16.52 8.11
C SER A 232 15.53 -17.56 8.12
N GLU A 233 15.26 -18.81 7.76
CA GLU A 233 16.24 -19.87 7.70
C GLU A 233 17.23 -19.66 6.56
N THR A 234 16.71 -19.34 5.37
CA THR A 234 17.56 -19.03 4.20
C THR A 234 18.52 -17.88 4.47
N GLN A 235 18.09 -16.84 5.19
CA GLN A 235 18.99 -15.74 5.57
C GLN A 235 20.07 -16.16 6.55
N ARG A 236 19.75 -17.05 7.51
CA ARG A 236 20.75 -17.62 8.44
C ARG A 236 21.76 -18.48 7.70
N GLU A 237 21.33 -19.34 6.79
CA GLU A 237 22.20 -20.14 5.95
C GLU A 237 23.12 -19.27 5.08
N ALA A 238 22.57 -18.20 4.48
CA ALA A 238 23.35 -17.25 3.71
C ALA A 238 24.48 -16.62 4.52
N LEU A 239 24.24 -16.26 5.81
CA LEU A 239 25.25 -15.72 6.71
C LEU A 239 26.46 -16.66 6.85
N TYR A 240 26.24 -17.97 7.01
CA TYR A 240 27.32 -18.95 7.15
C TYR A 240 28.09 -19.22 5.85
N ARG A 241 27.54 -18.81 4.71
CA ARG A 241 28.16 -18.94 3.38
C ARG A 241 28.98 -17.70 2.99
N LEU A 242 28.94 -16.64 3.78
CA LEU A 242 29.74 -15.45 3.52
C LEU A 242 31.24 -15.77 3.60
N PRO A 243 32.07 -15.10 2.79
CA PRO A 243 33.52 -15.25 2.84
C PRO A 243 34.07 -14.96 4.24
N ARG A 244 35.06 -15.77 4.67
CA ARG A 244 35.77 -15.50 5.93
C ARG A 244 36.49 -14.16 5.85
N LEU A 245 36.47 -13.42 6.95
CA LEU A 245 37.17 -12.15 7.08
C LEU A 245 38.70 -12.35 7.22
N PRO A 246 39.56 -11.33 6.93
CA PRO A 246 41.02 -11.49 6.95
C PRO A 246 41.56 -12.12 8.23
N TRP A 247 41.08 -11.69 9.41
CA TRP A 247 41.52 -12.25 10.69
C TRP A 247 41.11 -13.73 10.89
N GLU A 248 40.01 -14.19 10.27
CA GLU A 248 39.56 -15.58 10.34
C GLU A 248 40.42 -16.49 9.45
N ARG A 249 41.15 -15.90 8.46
CA ARG A 249 42.07 -16.57 7.56
C ARG A 249 43.52 -16.53 8.05
N GLY A 250 43.78 -15.86 9.19
CA GLY A 250 45.15 -15.70 9.73
C GLY A 250 45.97 -14.66 8.95
N GLU A 251 45.35 -13.84 8.13
CA GLU A 251 46.03 -12.74 7.43
C GLU A 251 46.17 -11.57 8.43
N ALA A 252 47.44 -11.15 8.68
CA ALA A 252 47.70 -10.02 9.55
C ALA A 252 47.15 -8.72 8.93
N SER A 253 46.54 -7.88 9.78
CA SER A 253 46.07 -6.53 9.42
C SER A 253 47.23 -5.59 9.17
#